data_4c30d572adb602dfedf07931d64d4954
#
_entry.id   4c30d572adb602dfedf07931d64d4954
#
_cell.length_a   1.000
_cell.length_b   1.000
_cell.length_c   1.000
_cell.angle_alpha   90.00
_cell.angle_beta   90.00
_cell.angle_gamma   90.00
#
_symmetry.space_group_name_H-M   'P 1'
#
loop_
_entity.id
_entity.type
_entity.pdbx_description
1 polymer ?
#
loop_
_entity_poly.entity_id
_entity_poly.type
_entity_poly.pdbx_seq_one_letter_code
_entity_poly.pdbx_strand_id
1 'polypeptide(L)'
;MQKHFQELVRALSEKANTAISVGDDGRIFCDCGEFPLLIEYLEGPEQVFMAASVGAVPTQGRELFYQKLLQGQYLFHQTCGATLALDVELTFVTLQIVKDMQTLTVQNFPTLVTNFLHTAEYWHARCAEASDLPGMEKQGGTAENKDRAYIFSADAIRV
;
A
#
# COMPACT_ATOMS: atom_id res chain seq x y z
N MET A 1 -7.30 9.35 20.98
CA MET A 1 -6.77 8.49 19.93
C MET A 1 -6.12 9.29 18.80
N GLN A 2 -6.75 10.32 18.23
CA GLN A 2 -6.13 11.18 17.20
C GLN A 2 -4.78 11.78 17.63
N LYS A 3 -4.66 12.22 18.91
CA LYS A 3 -3.39 12.71 19.47
C LYS A 3 -2.30 11.64 19.48
N HIS A 4 -2.64 10.40 19.79
CA HIS A 4 -1.69 9.28 19.75
C HIS A 4 -1.24 8.98 18.31
N PHE A 5 -2.15 9.02 17.33
CA PHE A 5 -1.77 8.89 15.93
C PHE A 5 -0.77 9.97 15.48
N GLN A 6 -0.97 11.21 15.91
CA GLN A 6 -0.02 12.30 15.62
C GLN A 6 1.36 12.03 16.23
N GLU A 7 1.43 11.44 17.43
CA GLU A 7 2.69 11.03 18.06
C GLU A 7 3.40 9.93 17.26
N LEU A 8 2.65 8.95 16.74
CA LEU A 8 3.19 7.90 15.85
C LEU A 8 3.76 8.50 14.57
N VAL A 9 3.03 9.41 13.94
CA VAL A 9 3.48 10.09 12.71
C VAL A 9 4.72 10.93 12.94
N ARG A 10 4.80 11.62 14.09
CA ARG A 10 6.01 12.37 14.45
C ARG A 10 7.22 11.43 14.60
N ALA A 11 7.08 10.31 15.28
CA ALA A 11 8.15 9.32 15.43
C ALA A 11 8.57 8.74 14.06
N LEU A 12 7.63 8.54 13.15
CA LEU A 12 7.92 8.11 11.78
C LEU A 12 8.71 9.19 11.02
N SER A 13 8.29 10.47 11.10
CA SER A 13 9.01 11.60 10.49
C SER A 13 10.44 11.73 10.99
N GLU A 14 10.64 11.60 12.30
CA GLU A 14 11.98 11.65 12.92
C GLU A 14 12.87 10.51 12.39
N LYS A 15 12.34 9.28 12.32
CA LYS A 15 13.11 8.11 11.82
C LYS A 15 13.39 8.20 10.32
N ALA A 16 12.45 8.69 9.53
CA ALA A 16 12.60 8.85 8.09
C ALA A 16 13.47 10.07 7.72
N ASN A 17 13.76 10.95 8.68
CA ASN A 17 14.42 12.25 8.47
C ASN A 17 13.71 13.08 7.37
N THR A 18 12.38 13.00 7.33
CA THR A 18 11.53 13.66 6.33
C THR A 18 10.28 14.17 7.02
N ALA A 19 9.84 15.37 6.68
CA ALA A 19 8.60 15.92 7.21
C ALA A 19 7.40 15.15 6.62
N ILE A 20 6.66 14.47 7.49
CA ILE A 20 5.42 13.78 7.15
C ILE A 20 4.29 14.53 7.83
N SER A 21 3.31 14.96 7.07
CA SER A 21 2.13 15.67 7.57
C SER A 21 0.87 14.85 7.37
N VAL A 22 -0.03 14.95 8.34
CA VAL A 22 -1.38 14.41 8.24
C VAL A 22 -2.24 15.43 7.52
N GLY A 23 -2.93 15.02 6.46
CA GLY A 23 -3.90 15.85 5.77
C GLY A 23 -5.12 16.16 6.65
N ASP A 24 -5.94 17.12 6.21
CA ASP A 24 -7.17 17.52 6.91
C ASP A 24 -8.19 16.37 7.01
N ASP A 25 -8.09 15.40 6.12
CA ASP A 25 -8.91 14.17 6.06
C ASP A 25 -8.37 13.02 6.94
N GLY A 26 -7.32 13.26 7.72
CA GLY A 26 -6.68 12.24 8.57
C GLY A 26 -5.76 11.27 7.82
N ARG A 27 -5.46 11.54 6.56
CA ARG A 27 -4.65 10.71 5.68
C ARG A 27 -3.25 11.25 5.51
N ILE A 28 -2.34 10.33 5.29
CA ILE A 28 -0.96 10.60 4.90
C ILE A 28 -0.73 9.93 3.55
N PHE A 29 -0.32 10.73 2.57
CA PHE A 29 0.16 10.24 1.29
C PHE A 29 1.65 10.49 1.20
N CYS A 30 2.41 9.40 1.06
CA CYS A 30 3.85 9.46 0.83
C CYS A 30 4.14 8.93 -0.58
N ASP A 31 4.89 9.72 -1.35
CA ASP A 31 5.49 9.23 -2.58
C ASP A 31 6.79 8.51 -2.21
N CYS A 32 6.79 7.18 -2.35
CA CYS A 32 7.96 6.33 -2.08
C CYS A 32 8.78 6.06 -3.35
N GLY A 33 8.60 6.88 -4.41
CA GLY A 33 9.34 6.82 -5.67
C GLY A 33 8.71 5.89 -6.70
N GLU A 34 8.57 4.60 -6.39
CA GLU A 34 8.02 3.62 -7.35
C GLU A 34 6.52 3.37 -7.14
N PHE A 35 6.01 3.61 -5.97
CA PHE A 35 4.60 3.45 -5.63
C PHE A 35 4.16 4.43 -4.52
N PRO A 36 2.88 4.86 -4.54
CA PRO A 36 2.32 5.66 -3.47
C PRO A 36 2.00 4.80 -2.23
N LEU A 37 2.27 5.36 -1.05
CA LEU A 37 1.87 4.82 0.24
C LEU A 37 0.76 5.69 0.83
N LEU A 38 -0.35 5.08 1.20
CA LEU A 38 -1.40 5.65 2.03
C LEU A 38 -1.28 5.14 3.46
N ILE A 39 -1.35 6.02 4.45
CA ILE A 39 -1.57 5.68 5.85
C ILE A 39 -2.79 6.48 6.32
N GLU A 40 -3.78 5.81 6.92
CA GLU A 40 -5.02 6.42 7.36
C GLU A 40 -5.37 5.94 8.78
N TYR A 41 -5.78 6.87 9.63
CA TYR A 41 -6.39 6.54 10.92
C TYR A 41 -7.90 6.40 10.77
N LEU A 42 -8.40 5.19 10.99
CA LEU A 42 -9.83 4.86 10.99
C LEU A 42 -10.40 5.08 12.40
N GLU A 43 -11.07 6.21 12.61
CA GLU A 43 -11.52 6.64 13.93
C GLU A 43 -12.55 5.68 14.55
N GLY A 44 -13.52 5.21 13.76
CA GLY A 44 -14.60 4.33 14.23
C GLY A 44 -14.09 3.03 14.86
N PRO A 45 -13.29 2.22 14.14
CA PRO A 45 -12.69 1.00 14.68
C PRO A 45 -11.39 1.22 15.48
N GLU A 46 -10.90 2.44 15.60
CA GLU A 46 -9.63 2.78 16.23
C GLU A 46 -8.44 2.00 15.65
N GLN A 47 -8.30 2.03 14.34
CA GLN A 47 -7.29 1.27 13.59
C GLN A 47 -6.45 2.19 12.71
N VAL A 48 -5.24 1.74 12.40
CA VAL A 48 -4.42 2.34 11.35
C VAL A 48 -4.43 1.40 10.15
N PHE A 49 -4.86 1.94 9.02
CA PHE A 49 -4.82 1.30 7.72
C PHE A 49 -3.61 1.80 6.95
N MET A 50 -2.90 0.88 6.29
CA MET A 50 -1.85 1.22 5.33
C MET A 50 -2.09 0.48 4.03
N ALA A 51 -1.87 1.16 2.90
CA ALA A 51 -1.98 0.58 1.58
C ALA A 51 -0.93 1.14 0.63
N ALA A 52 -0.44 0.28 -0.27
CA ALA A 52 0.46 0.64 -1.35
C ALA A 52 0.00 -0.03 -2.65
N SER A 53 -0.12 0.75 -3.74
CA SER A 53 -0.39 0.19 -5.07
C SER A 53 0.91 -0.34 -5.64
N VAL A 54 1.08 -1.68 -5.63
CA VAL A 54 2.36 -2.32 -5.95
C VAL A 54 2.53 -2.69 -7.42
N GLY A 55 1.50 -2.57 -8.25
CA GLY A 55 1.66 -2.77 -9.70
C GLY A 55 0.35 -2.98 -10.43
N ALA A 56 0.42 -2.92 -11.75
CA ALA A 56 -0.73 -3.16 -12.62
C ALA A 56 -0.98 -4.67 -12.81
N VAL A 57 -2.25 -5.02 -12.98
CA VAL A 57 -2.64 -6.38 -13.41
C VAL A 57 -2.30 -6.53 -14.89
N PRO A 58 -1.59 -7.59 -15.28
CA PRO A 58 -1.24 -7.81 -16.67
C PRO A 58 -2.49 -8.02 -17.55
N THR A 59 -2.41 -7.61 -18.81
CA THR A 59 -3.50 -7.81 -19.77
C THR A 59 -3.64 -9.26 -20.24
N GLN A 60 -2.52 -10.01 -20.20
CA GLN A 60 -2.45 -11.43 -20.56
C GLN A 60 -1.92 -12.27 -19.39
N GLY A 61 -2.22 -13.56 -19.36
CA GLY A 61 -1.72 -14.46 -18.32
C GLY A 61 -2.28 -14.18 -16.92
N ARG A 62 -3.42 -13.51 -16.82
CA ARG A 62 -4.05 -13.09 -15.54
C ARG A 62 -4.25 -14.26 -14.59
N GLU A 63 -4.66 -15.42 -15.08
CA GLU A 63 -4.89 -16.59 -14.26
C GLU A 63 -3.61 -17.01 -13.51
N LEU A 64 -2.49 -17.15 -14.21
CA LEU A 64 -1.20 -17.48 -13.61
C LEU A 64 -0.72 -16.36 -12.66
N PHE A 65 -0.97 -15.12 -13.02
CA PHE A 65 -0.66 -13.97 -12.18
C PHE A 65 -1.43 -14.03 -10.86
N TYR A 66 -2.75 -14.25 -10.91
CA TYR A 66 -3.57 -14.39 -9.69
C TYR A 66 -3.17 -15.59 -8.85
N GLN A 67 -2.82 -16.72 -9.47
CA GLN A 67 -2.27 -17.86 -8.74
C GLN A 67 -1.01 -17.48 -7.95
N LYS A 68 -0.09 -16.72 -8.55
CA LYS A 68 1.12 -16.24 -7.88
C LYS A 68 0.81 -15.30 -6.71
N LEU A 69 -0.16 -14.40 -6.86
CA LEU A 69 -0.60 -13.52 -5.77
C LEU A 69 -1.16 -14.35 -4.60
N LEU A 70 -2.05 -15.31 -4.88
CA LEU A 70 -2.65 -16.18 -3.86
C LEU A 70 -1.62 -17.08 -3.19
N GLN A 71 -0.65 -17.62 -3.94
CA GLN A 71 0.45 -18.39 -3.37
C GLN A 71 1.33 -17.54 -2.44
N GLY A 72 1.63 -16.31 -2.83
CA GLY A 72 2.38 -15.36 -2.00
C GLY A 72 1.63 -14.94 -0.74
N GLN A 73 0.30 -14.90 -0.82
CA GLN A 73 -0.56 -14.62 0.34
C GLN A 73 -0.65 -15.80 1.32
N TYR A 74 -0.37 -17.03 0.87
CA TYR A 74 -0.54 -18.22 1.70
C TYR A 74 0.30 -18.16 2.97
N LEU A 75 -0.36 -18.25 4.13
CA LEU A 75 0.22 -18.14 5.48
C LEU A 75 1.04 -16.85 5.70
N PHE A 76 0.80 -15.80 4.91
CA PHE A 76 1.52 -14.52 4.97
C PHE A 76 3.04 -14.62 4.77
N HIS A 77 3.53 -15.70 4.18
CA HIS A 77 4.97 -15.96 4.00
C HIS A 77 5.70 -14.86 3.22
N GLN A 78 5.03 -14.29 2.21
CA GLN A 78 5.63 -13.28 1.35
C GLN A 78 4.99 -11.88 1.53
N THR A 79 4.08 -11.74 2.48
CA THR A 79 3.37 -10.48 2.74
C THR A 79 3.59 -9.93 4.14
N CYS A 80 4.33 -10.65 5.00
CA CYS A 80 4.67 -10.22 6.36
C CYS A 80 3.45 -9.76 7.19
N GLY A 81 2.32 -10.46 7.02
CA GLY A 81 1.06 -10.14 7.71
C GLY A 81 0.19 -9.09 7.01
N ALA A 82 0.62 -8.58 5.86
CA ALA A 82 -0.21 -7.76 4.98
C ALA A 82 -1.05 -8.65 4.03
N THR A 83 -1.98 -8.05 3.33
CA THR A 83 -2.88 -8.71 2.38
C THR A 83 -2.71 -8.13 1.00
N LEU A 84 -2.60 -9.01 -0.02
CA LEU A 84 -2.68 -8.61 -1.42
C LEU A 84 -4.15 -8.57 -1.83
N ALA A 85 -4.54 -7.49 -2.47
CA ALA A 85 -5.88 -7.28 -2.99
C ALA A 85 -5.82 -6.71 -4.41
N LEU A 86 -6.93 -6.83 -5.12
CA LEU A 86 -7.14 -6.15 -6.39
C LEU A 86 -8.09 -4.98 -6.17
N ASP A 87 -7.92 -3.92 -6.92
CA ASP A 87 -8.91 -2.85 -6.98
C ASP A 87 -10.22 -3.36 -7.62
N VAL A 88 -11.30 -2.60 -7.48
CA VAL A 88 -12.63 -2.98 -7.98
C VAL A 88 -12.64 -3.18 -9.49
N GLU A 89 -11.79 -2.46 -10.21
CA GLU A 89 -11.69 -2.51 -11.67
C GLU A 89 -10.75 -3.63 -12.15
N LEU A 90 -10.10 -4.37 -11.24
CA LEU A 90 -9.12 -5.41 -11.52
C LEU A 90 -7.94 -4.90 -12.38
N THR A 91 -7.51 -3.68 -12.12
CA THR A 91 -6.43 -3.00 -12.85
C THR A 91 -5.14 -2.91 -12.06
N PHE A 92 -5.23 -2.84 -10.72
CA PHE A 92 -4.07 -2.70 -9.85
C PHE A 92 -4.06 -3.72 -8.71
N VAL A 93 -2.84 -4.10 -8.32
CA VAL A 93 -2.58 -4.88 -7.11
C VAL A 93 -2.23 -3.93 -5.98
N THR A 94 -2.92 -4.08 -4.87
CA THR A 94 -2.69 -3.31 -3.64
C THR A 94 -2.18 -4.25 -2.54
N LEU A 95 -1.08 -3.89 -1.89
CA LEU A 95 -0.68 -4.45 -0.61
C LEU A 95 -1.31 -3.61 0.49
N GLN A 96 -1.98 -4.24 1.46
CA GLN A 96 -2.68 -3.52 2.53
C GLN A 96 -2.55 -4.22 3.87
N ILE A 97 -2.58 -3.45 4.94
CA ILE A 97 -2.56 -3.96 6.32
C ILE A 97 -3.40 -3.07 7.23
N VAL A 98 -4.05 -3.69 8.20
CA VAL A 98 -4.79 -3.01 9.28
C VAL A 98 -4.17 -3.38 10.63
N LYS A 99 -3.99 -2.43 11.51
CA LYS A 99 -3.48 -2.63 12.85
C LYS A 99 -4.31 -1.87 13.88
N ASP A 100 -4.60 -2.51 14.99
CA ASP A 100 -5.27 -1.85 16.11
C ASP A 100 -4.36 -0.76 16.70
N MET A 101 -4.92 0.42 16.89
CA MET A 101 -4.21 1.58 17.40
C MET A 101 -3.57 1.31 18.76
N GLN A 102 -4.22 0.49 19.60
CA GLN A 102 -3.73 0.13 20.94
C GLN A 102 -2.45 -0.71 20.90
N THR A 103 -2.15 -1.38 19.79
CA THR A 103 -0.94 -2.19 19.61
C THR A 103 0.25 -1.39 19.09
N LEU A 104 -0.01 -0.15 18.63
CA LEU A 104 1.00 0.71 18.03
C LEU A 104 1.62 1.63 19.08
N THR A 105 2.93 1.73 19.04
CA THR A 105 3.75 2.62 19.88
C THR A 105 4.70 3.44 19.02
N VAL A 106 5.23 4.52 19.55
CA VAL A 106 6.25 5.34 18.89
C VAL A 106 7.52 4.55 18.54
N GLN A 107 7.78 3.44 19.22
CA GLN A 107 8.92 2.57 18.97
C GLN A 107 8.65 1.57 17.83
N ASN A 108 7.47 0.93 17.81
CA ASN A 108 7.18 -0.14 16.85
C ASN A 108 6.58 0.37 15.52
N PHE A 109 5.86 1.47 15.52
CA PHE A 109 5.18 1.98 14.33
C PHE A 109 6.14 2.31 13.17
N PRO A 110 7.27 3.04 13.37
CA PRO A 110 8.21 3.27 12.28
C PRO A 110 8.82 1.98 11.71
N THR A 111 9.02 0.96 12.56
CA THR A 111 9.52 -0.35 12.10
C THR A 111 8.46 -1.09 11.31
N LEU A 112 7.19 -1.03 11.72
CA LEU A 112 6.06 -1.60 10.97
C LEU A 112 5.97 -0.97 9.57
N VAL A 113 6.05 0.36 9.47
CA VAL A 113 6.02 1.07 8.18
C VAL A 113 7.21 0.66 7.31
N THR A 114 8.42 0.59 7.85
CA THR A 114 9.61 0.14 7.10
C THR A 114 9.44 -1.28 6.57
N ASN A 115 8.97 -2.22 7.38
CA ASN A 115 8.74 -3.60 6.95
C ASN A 115 7.63 -3.69 5.89
N PHE A 116 6.60 -2.88 6.01
CA PHE A 116 5.53 -2.78 5.02
C PHE A 116 6.07 -2.27 3.68
N LEU A 117 6.92 -1.23 3.69
CA LEU A 117 7.55 -0.70 2.48
C LEU A 117 8.45 -1.73 1.80
N HIS A 118 9.30 -2.45 2.53
CA HIS A 118 10.12 -3.52 1.94
C HIS A 118 9.27 -4.63 1.31
N THR A 119 8.13 -4.96 1.93
CA THR A 119 7.18 -5.93 1.37
C THR A 119 6.52 -5.37 0.10
N ALA A 120 6.19 -4.08 0.07
CA ALA A 120 5.63 -3.42 -1.09
C ALA A 120 6.64 -3.36 -2.26
N GLU A 121 7.92 -3.03 -1.99
CA GLU A 121 9.02 -3.08 -2.97
C GLU A 121 9.17 -4.49 -3.57
N TYR A 122 9.16 -5.52 -2.74
CA TYR A 122 9.21 -6.91 -3.19
C TYR A 122 8.08 -7.25 -4.16
N TRP A 123 6.85 -6.85 -3.82
CA TRP A 123 5.69 -7.13 -4.68
C TRP A 123 5.64 -6.22 -5.91
N HIS A 124 6.14 -5.00 -5.81
CA HIS A 124 6.29 -4.10 -6.96
C HIS A 124 7.20 -4.75 -8.03
N ALA A 125 8.38 -5.23 -7.65
CA ALA A 125 9.27 -5.96 -8.55
C ALA A 125 8.60 -7.19 -9.18
N ARG A 126 7.84 -7.97 -8.40
CA ARG A 126 7.11 -9.16 -8.90
C ARG A 126 6.00 -8.81 -9.89
N CYS A 127 5.28 -7.73 -9.67
CA CYS A 127 4.26 -7.26 -10.62
C CYS A 127 4.90 -6.75 -11.91
N ALA A 128 6.03 -6.05 -11.83
CA ALA A 128 6.79 -5.59 -12.98
C ALA A 128 7.30 -6.77 -13.83
N GLU A 129 7.92 -7.79 -13.21
CA GLU A 129 8.36 -9.01 -13.88
C GLU A 129 7.22 -9.73 -14.62
N ALA A 130 6.02 -9.76 -14.02
CA ALA A 130 4.85 -10.37 -14.65
C ALA A 130 4.37 -9.59 -15.88
N SER A 131 4.61 -8.28 -15.91
CA SER A 131 4.25 -7.39 -17.02
C SER A 131 5.24 -7.45 -18.19
N ASP A 132 6.47 -7.94 -17.96
CA ASP A 132 7.54 -8.03 -18.97
C ASP A 132 7.61 -9.39 -19.69
N LEU A 133 6.67 -10.31 -19.43
CA LEU A 133 6.63 -11.60 -20.16
C LEU A 133 6.40 -11.40 -21.66
N PRO A 134 7.13 -12.15 -22.54
CA PRO A 134 7.01 -11.99 -24.00
C PRO A 134 5.57 -12.23 -24.49
N GLY A 135 4.99 -11.24 -25.12
CA GLY A 135 3.59 -11.20 -25.57
C GLY A 135 2.80 -10.02 -25.03
N MET A 136 3.39 -9.22 -24.16
CA MET A 136 2.79 -8.00 -23.64
C MET A 136 3.34 -6.77 -24.36
N GLU A 137 2.57 -6.23 -25.29
CA GLU A 137 2.86 -4.90 -25.83
C GLU A 137 2.68 -3.87 -24.70
N LYS A 138 3.75 -3.12 -24.41
CA LYS A 138 3.69 -1.93 -23.58
C LYS A 138 2.75 -0.93 -24.26
N GLN A 139 1.48 -0.91 -23.86
CA GLN A 139 0.68 0.27 -24.14
C GLN A 139 1.24 1.39 -23.26
N GLY A 140 2.08 2.22 -23.89
CA GLY A 140 2.63 3.44 -23.31
C GLY A 140 1.50 4.41 -23.00
N GLY A 141 0.98 4.32 -21.80
CA GLY A 141 0.12 5.34 -21.20
C GLY A 141 1.00 6.31 -20.45
N THR A 142 1.48 7.34 -21.12
CA THR A 142 1.85 8.61 -20.48
C THR A 142 0.56 9.25 -19.95
N ALA A 143 0.03 8.73 -18.86
CA ALA A 143 -0.98 9.40 -18.08
C ALA A 143 -0.26 10.22 -17.01
N GLU A 144 -0.43 11.53 -17.11
CA GLU A 144 0.10 12.50 -16.15
C GLU A 144 -0.21 12.05 -14.71
N ASN A 145 0.82 12.07 -13.89
CA ASN A 145 0.89 11.60 -12.51
C ASN A 145 -0.05 12.34 -11.52
N LYS A 146 -0.98 13.16 -11.98
CA LYS A 146 -1.95 13.90 -11.18
C LYS A 146 -3.20 13.09 -10.81
N ASP A 147 -3.56 12.06 -11.58
CA ASP A 147 -4.77 11.27 -11.33
C ASP A 147 -4.54 10.01 -10.47
N ARG A 148 -3.28 9.65 -10.17
CA ARG A 148 -2.97 8.50 -9.32
C ARG A 148 -3.36 8.66 -7.85
N ALA A 149 -3.60 9.88 -7.37
CA ALA A 149 -4.11 10.14 -6.02
C ALA A 149 -5.55 9.64 -5.79
N TYR A 150 -6.27 9.29 -6.85
CA TYR A 150 -7.68 8.86 -6.79
C TYR A 150 -7.90 7.35 -6.63
N ILE A 151 -6.85 6.52 -6.67
CA ILE A 151 -6.98 5.06 -6.52
C ILE A 151 -7.50 4.69 -5.11
N PHE A 152 -7.27 5.55 -4.14
CA PHE A 152 -7.79 5.42 -2.77
C PHE A 152 -8.94 6.41 -2.52
N SER A 153 -10.02 6.36 -3.31
CA SER A 153 -11.19 7.18 -3.02
C SER A 153 -11.84 6.72 -1.72
N ALA A 154 -12.32 7.67 -0.92
CA ALA A 154 -12.96 7.42 0.38
C ALA A 154 -14.18 6.48 0.28
N ASP A 155 -14.75 6.33 -0.91
CA ASP A 155 -15.94 5.50 -1.16
C ASP A 155 -15.62 3.99 -1.29
N ALA A 156 -14.35 3.62 -1.54
CA ALA A 156 -13.95 2.21 -1.66
C ALA A 156 -13.77 1.49 -0.31
N ILE A 157 -13.77 2.23 0.82
CA ILE A 157 -13.48 1.68 2.15
C ILE A 157 -14.73 1.70 3.06
N ARG A 158 -15.88 2.15 2.57
CA ARG A 158 -17.14 2.09 3.34
C ARG A 158 -17.83 0.74 3.07
N VAL A 159 -17.59 -0.20 3.96
CA VAL A 159 -18.49 -1.34 4.26
C VAL A 159 -19.07 -1.12 5.64
#